data_35882c3b32cf678727bb3a68a327e963
#
_entry.id   35882c3b32cf678727bb3a68a327e963
#
_cell.length_a   1.000
_cell.length_b   1.000
_cell.length_c   1.000
_cell.angle_alpha   90.00
_cell.angle_beta   90.00
_cell.angle_gamma   90.00
#
_symmetry.space_group_name_H-M   'P 1'
#
loop_
_entity.id
_entity.type
_entity.pdbx_description
1 polymer ?
#
loop_
_entity_poly.entity_id
_entity_poly.type
_entity_poly.pdbx_seq_one_letter_code
_entity_poly.pdbx_strand_id
1 'polypeptide(L)'
;IKVLQGERQFARDNKLLGRFQLRGIKPAPAGVPQIEVTFDIDANGIVQVSAKDLGTGRHQEITITASSNLSDAEIDRAIREAAEYEATDGQRKAYIDARSEVDTLIRQVEVAYKEKKKTIDSGARHQIKSSLSYVKKLVSRTKPGNVSEEQAAELQRAAAELRSAAGVLGI
;
A
#
# COMPACT_ATOMS: atom_id res chain seq x y z
N ILE A 1 -8.88 -2.79 12.18
CA ILE A 1 -9.68 -2.95 10.98
C ILE A 1 -10.65 -1.79 10.88
N LYS A 2 -10.76 -1.18 9.72
CA LYS A 2 -11.73 -0.14 9.40
C LYS A 2 -12.70 -0.69 8.38
N VAL A 3 -13.98 -0.52 8.62
CA VAL A 3 -15.05 -0.88 7.69
C VAL A 3 -15.53 0.39 7.02
N LEU A 4 -15.49 0.41 5.70
CA LEU A 4 -15.74 1.60 4.89
C LEU A 4 -16.82 1.29 3.85
N GLN A 5 -17.54 2.33 3.43
CA GLN A 5 -18.53 2.28 2.37
C GLN A 5 -18.26 3.40 1.37
N GLY A 6 -18.23 3.08 0.08
CA GLY A 6 -18.02 4.02 -1.02
C GLY A 6 -17.25 3.43 -2.17
N GLU A 7 -17.14 4.18 -3.26
CA GLU A 7 -16.55 3.77 -4.54
C GLU A 7 -15.15 4.35 -4.77
N ARG A 8 -14.61 5.12 -3.81
CA ARG A 8 -13.29 5.74 -3.95
C ARG A 8 -12.18 4.71 -3.69
N GLN A 9 -11.09 4.80 -4.45
CA GLN A 9 -9.95 3.88 -4.34
C GLN A 9 -9.20 3.98 -3.00
N PHE A 10 -9.22 5.14 -2.36
CA PHE A 10 -8.52 5.34 -1.09
C PHE A 10 -9.48 5.25 0.09
N ALA A 11 -9.10 4.46 1.09
CA ALA A 11 -9.88 4.22 2.30
C ALA A 11 -10.34 5.51 3.01
N ARG A 12 -9.51 6.56 3.01
CA ARG A 12 -9.80 7.83 3.67
C ARG A 12 -10.89 8.65 2.95
N ASP A 13 -11.14 8.38 1.67
CA ASP A 13 -12.07 9.12 0.82
C ASP A 13 -13.44 8.42 0.77
N ASN A 14 -13.62 7.34 1.56
CA ASN A 14 -14.86 6.61 1.75
C ASN A 14 -15.43 6.84 3.14
N LYS A 15 -16.74 6.62 3.32
CA LYS A 15 -17.42 6.76 4.61
C LYS A 15 -16.99 5.67 5.58
N LEU A 16 -16.52 6.06 6.76
CA LEU A 16 -16.23 5.11 7.83
C LEU A 16 -17.53 4.63 8.49
N LEU A 17 -17.84 3.34 8.37
CA LEU A 17 -18.98 2.71 9.02
C LEU A 17 -18.64 2.23 10.44
N GLY A 18 -17.44 1.70 10.62
CA GLY A 18 -17.01 1.17 11.90
C GLY A 18 -15.53 0.86 11.97
N ARG A 19 -15.05 0.63 13.18
CA ARG A 19 -13.65 0.31 13.46
C ARG A 19 -13.53 -0.64 14.63
N PHE A 20 -12.70 -1.68 14.49
CA PHE A 20 -12.38 -2.60 15.59
C PHE A 20 -10.91 -3.05 15.51
N GLN A 21 -10.41 -3.68 16.56
CA GLN A 21 -9.02 -4.13 16.66
C GLN A 21 -8.97 -5.63 16.90
N LEU A 22 -8.33 -6.37 16.01
CA LEU A 22 -7.96 -7.75 16.24
C LEU A 22 -6.64 -7.76 17.04
N ARG A 23 -6.71 -8.30 18.27
CA ARG A 23 -5.59 -8.34 19.22
C ARG A 23 -5.07 -9.77 19.40
N GLY A 24 -3.82 -9.88 19.85
CA GLY A 24 -3.21 -11.19 20.17
C GLY A 24 -2.67 -11.92 18.96
N ILE A 25 -2.42 -11.20 17.85
CA ILE A 25 -1.66 -11.68 16.70
C ILE A 25 -0.20 -11.80 17.13
N LYS A 26 0.44 -12.94 16.83
CA LYS A 26 1.86 -13.12 17.12
C LYS A 26 2.71 -12.21 16.21
N PRO A 27 3.74 -11.55 16.75
CA PRO A 27 4.70 -10.82 15.93
C PRO A 27 5.32 -11.75 14.87
N ALA A 28 5.26 -11.33 13.61
CA ALA A 28 5.80 -12.07 12.48
C ALA A 28 6.21 -11.10 11.36
N PRO A 29 7.09 -11.51 10.42
CA PRO A 29 7.38 -10.71 9.24
C PRO A 29 6.13 -10.38 8.43
N ALA A 30 6.19 -9.27 7.68
CA ALA A 30 5.10 -8.89 6.77
C ALA A 30 4.76 -10.03 5.80
N GLY A 31 3.47 -10.31 5.61
CA GLY A 31 2.97 -11.38 4.75
C GLY A 31 2.81 -12.75 5.43
N VAL A 32 3.32 -12.95 6.65
CA VAL A 32 3.17 -14.22 7.38
C VAL A 32 1.81 -14.33 8.06
N PRO A 33 1.29 -13.30 8.79
CA PRO A 33 -0.03 -13.36 9.37
C PRO A 33 -1.11 -13.39 8.28
N GLN A 34 -2.01 -14.37 8.37
CA GLN A 34 -3.16 -14.51 7.48
C GLN A 34 -4.42 -14.16 8.25
N ILE A 35 -5.07 -13.07 7.85
CA ILE A 35 -6.28 -12.58 8.47
C ILE A 35 -7.45 -12.79 7.51
N GLU A 36 -8.38 -13.62 7.92
CA GLU A 36 -9.66 -13.81 7.23
C GLU A 36 -10.63 -12.71 7.70
N VAL A 37 -11.25 -12.02 6.76
CA VAL A 37 -12.28 -11.02 7.04
C VAL A 37 -13.57 -11.44 6.35
N THR A 38 -14.63 -11.59 7.15
CA THR A 38 -15.96 -12.00 6.66
C THR A 38 -16.94 -10.84 6.82
N PHE A 39 -17.70 -10.60 5.77
CA PHE A 39 -18.82 -9.67 5.76
C PHE A 39 -20.12 -10.46 5.64
N ASP A 40 -21.06 -10.22 6.54
CA ASP A 40 -22.39 -10.79 6.52
C ASP A 40 -23.40 -9.63 6.56
N ILE A 41 -24.31 -9.59 5.58
CA ILE A 41 -25.28 -8.51 5.42
C ILE A 41 -26.66 -9.11 5.44
N ASP A 42 -27.47 -8.76 6.45
CA ASP A 42 -28.84 -9.25 6.54
C ASP A 42 -29.81 -8.47 5.64
N ALA A 43 -31.05 -8.96 5.56
CA ALA A 43 -32.10 -8.35 4.76
C ALA A 43 -32.49 -6.90 5.20
N ASN A 44 -32.12 -6.50 6.42
CA ASN A 44 -32.37 -5.19 6.98
C ASN A 44 -31.18 -4.23 6.75
N GLY A 45 -30.12 -4.66 6.05
CA GLY A 45 -28.94 -3.88 5.82
C GLY A 45 -28.00 -3.76 7.04
N ILE A 46 -28.17 -4.63 8.05
CA ILE A 46 -27.21 -4.73 9.15
C ILE A 46 -25.99 -5.51 8.66
N VAL A 47 -24.84 -4.91 8.80
CA VAL A 47 -23.57 -5.49 8.37
C VAL A 47 -22.81 -6.01 9.59
N GLN A 48 -22.58 -7.32 9.62
CA GLN A 48 -21.71 -7.96 10.60
C GLN A 48 -20.34 -8.20 9.96
N VAL A 49 -19.30 -7.67 10.56
CA VAL A 49 -17.93 -7.83 10.06
C VAL A 49 -17.10 -8.53 11.11
N SER A 50 -16.55 -9.66 10.78
CA SER A 50 -15.63 -10.41 11.63
C SER A 50 -14.24 -10.49 11.02
N ALA A 51 -13.22 -10.58 11.87
CA ALA A 51 -11.85 -10.81 11.46
C ALA A 51 -11.24 -11.90 12.33
N LYS A 52 -10.55 -12.86 11.69
CA LYS A 52 -9.93 -14.01 12.34
C LYS A 52 -8.49 -14.17 11.89
N ASP A 53 -7.57 -14.25 12.84
CA ASP A 53 -6.21 -14.68 12.57
C ASP A 53 -6.17 -16.21 12.45
N LEU A 54 -5.85 -16.71 11.26
CA LEU A 54 -5.82 -18.14 10.96
C LEU A 54 -4.70 -18.88 11.71
N GLY A 55 -3.63 -18.18 12.07
CA GLY A 55 -2.50 -18.77 12.81
C GLY A 55 -2.77 -18.96 14.29
N THR A 56 -3.51 -18.06 14.93
CA THR A 56 -3.79 -18.11 16.37
C THR A 56 -5.24 -18.47 16.72
N GLY A 57 -6.16 -18.46 15.74
CA GLY A 57 -7.58 -18.64 15.94
C GLY A 57 -8.27 -17.44 16.63
N ARG A 58 -7.54 -16.36 16.92
CA ARG A 58 -8.12 -15.15 17.50
C ARG A 58 -9.09 -14.51 16.53
N HIS A 59 -10.25 -14.11 17.05
CA HIS A 59 -11.27 -13.41 16.26
C HIS A 59 -11.81 -12.21 17.01
N GLN A 60 -12.36 -11.28 16.26
CA GLN A 60 -13.08 -10.11 16.73
C GLN A 60 -14.14 -9.73 15.71
N GLU A 61 -15.24 -9.19 16.16
CA GLU A 61 -16.34 -8.78 15.29
C GLU A 61 -16.90 -7.42 15.67
N ILE A 62 -17.61 -6.80 14.73
CA ILE A 62 -18.40 -5.59 14.93
C ILE A 62 -19.72 -5.71 14.16
N THR A 63 -20.80 -5.24 14.76
CA THR A 63 -22.09 -5.09 14.09
C THR A 63 -22.32 -3.63 13.76
N ILE A 64 -22.64 -3.35 12.50
CA ILE A 64 -22.90 -2.02 11.97
C ILE A 64 -24.38 -1.95 11.60
N THR A 65 -25.11 -1.08 12.29
CA THR A 65 -26.55 -0.94 12.09
C THR A 65 -26.86 -0.10 10.84
N ALA A 66 -28.05 -0.25 10.27
CA ALA A 66 -28.50 0.48 9.07
C ALA A 66 -28.43 2.02 9.21
N SER A 67 -28.52 2.53 10.46
CA SER A 67 -28.37 3.97 10.71
C SER A 67 -26.97 4.53 10.43
N SER A 68 -25.97 3.67 10.32
CA SER A 68 -24.58 4.03 9.95
C SER A 68 -24.35 4.03 8.45
N ASN A 69 -25.27 3.47 7.66
CA ASN A 69 -25.15 3.36 6.22
C ASN A 69 -25.37 4.72 5.53
N LEU A 70 -24.95 4.81 4.28
CA LEU A 70 -25.24 5.95 3.44
C LEU A 70 -26.75 5.99 3.11
N SER A 71 -27.35 7.17 3.15
CA SER A 71 -28.66 7.42 2.53
C SER A 71 -28.55 7.37 1.02
N ASP A 72 -29.68 7.18 0.31
CA ASP A 72 -29.70 7.13 -1.16
C ASP A 72 -29.05 8.38 -1.78
N ALA A 73 -29.32 9.55 -1.24
CA ALA A 73 -28.71 10.80 -1.70
C ALA A 73 -27.19 10.85 -1.48
N GLU A 74 -26.68 10.28 -0.39
CA GLU A 74 -25.26 10.16 -0.13
C GLU A 74 -24.60 9.10 -1.04
N ILE A 75 -25.32 8.03 -1.39
CA ILE A 75 -24.86 7.02 -2.35
C ILE A 75 -24.70 7.66 -3.73
N ASP A 76 -25.73 8.36 -4.23
CA ASP A 76 -25.67 9.06 -5.51
C ASP A 76 -24.56 10.11 -5.58
N ARG A 77 -24.31 10.79 -4.47
CA ARG A 77 -23.21 11.74 -4.36
C ARG A 77 -21.85 11.01 -4.39
N ALA A 78 -21.70 9.92 -3.65
CA ALA A 78 -20.47 9.14 -3.62
C ALA A 78 -20.12 8.55 -5.00
N ILE A 79 -21.11 8.10 -5.76
CA ILE A 79 -20.95 7.60 -7.14
C ILE A 79 -20.45 8.73 -8.05
N ARG A 80 -21.06 9.92 -7.99
CA ARG A 80 -20.62 11.07 -8.80
C ARG A 80 -19.22 11.52 -8.46
N GLU A 81 -18.90 11.63 -7.16
CA GLU A 81 -17.56 11.98 -6.69
C GLU A 81 -16.53 10.92 -7.12
N ALA A 82 -16.85 9.64 -7.07
CA ALA A 82 -15.95 8.58 -7.54
C ALA A 82 -15.64 8.74 -9.04
N ALA A 83 -16.64 8.97 -9.87
CA ALA A 83 -16.45 9.19 -11.30
C ALA A 83 -15.61 10.44 -11.61
N GLU A 84 -15.85 11.54 -10.88
CA GLU A 84 -15.10 12.80 -11.02
C GLU A 84 -13.61 12.64 -10.69
N TYR A 85 -13.31 11.84 -9.68
CA TYR A 85 -11.93 11.67 -9.20
C TYR A 85 -11.23 10.41 -9.73
N GLU A 86 -11.89 9.60 -10.56
CA GLU A 86 -11.38 8.32 -11.03
C GLU A 86 -9.97 8.42 -11.65
N ALA A 87 -9.76 9.38 -12.55
CA ALA A 87 -8.46 9.59 -13.19
C ALA A 87 -7.38 9.99 -12.18
N THR A 88 -7.70 10.92 -11.27
CA THR A 88 -6.77 11.41 -10.25
C THR A 88 -6.44 10.33 -9.22
N ASP A 89 -7.42 9.55 -8.79
CA ASP A 89 -7.23 8.44 -7.87
C ASP A 89 -6.43 7.31 -8.52
N GLY A 90 -6.65 7.04 -9.83
CA GLY A 90 -5.88 6.08 -10.60
C GLY A 90 -4.40 6.44 -10.69
N GLN A 91 -4.09 7.69 -11.03
CA GLN A 91 -2.71 8.20 -11.08
C GLN A 91 -2.03 8.10 -9.71
N ARG A 92 -2.73 8.50 -8.67
CA ARG A 92 -2.23 8.44 -7.31
C ARG A 92 -1.97 7.01 -6.84
N LYS A 93 -2.85 6.07 -7.18
CA LYS A 93 -2.67 4.65 -6.88
C LYS A 93 -1.45 4.10 -7.61
N ALA A 94 -1.34 4.34 -8.92
CA ALA A 94 -0.19 3.90 -9.71
C ALA A 94 1.14 4.38 -9.12
N TYR A 95 1.18 5.64 -8.63
CA TYR A 95 2.37 6.15 -7.95
C TYR A 95 2.65 5.43 -6.61
N ILE A 96 1.63 5.17 -5.79
CA ILE A 96 1.81 4.48 -4.50
C ILE A 96 2.31 3.06 -4.73
N ASP A 97 1.77 2.36 -5.74
CA ASP A 97 2.18 1.00 -6.10
C ASP A 97 3.64 1.00 -6.59
N ALA A 98 3.99 1.89 -7.53
CA ALA A 98 5.36 2.06 -8.00
C ALA A 98 6.34 2.40 -6.87
N ARG A 99 5.96 3.27 -5.96
CA ARG A 99 6.77 3.60 -4.78
C ARG A 99 6.99 2.39 -3.87
N SER A 100 5.96 1.58 -3.65
CA SER A 100 6.08 0.35 -2.84
C SER A 100 7.06 -0.64 -3.44
N GLU A 101 7.05 -0.79 -4.77
CA GLU A 101 8.03 -1.60 -5.50
C GLU A 101 9.45 -1.04 -5.35
N VAL A 102 9.61 0.28 -5.46
CA VAL A 102 10.90 0.95 -5.29
C VAL A 102 11.43 0.80 -3.87
N ASP A 103 10.58 0.94 -2.84
CA ASP A 103 10.98 0.73 -1.45
C ASP A 103 11.42 -0.72 -1.20
N THR A 104 10.81 -1.68 -1.89
CA THR A 104 11.22 -3.09 -1.85
C THR A 104 12.57 -3.31 -2.54
N LEU A 105 12.76 -2.73 -3.73
CA LEU A 105 14.04 -2.76 -4.45
C LEU A 105 15.17 -2.15 -3.62
N ILE A 106 14.95 -1.00 -2.99
CA ILE A 106 15.95 -0.38 -2.11
C ILE A 106 16.39 -1.36 -1.01
N ARG A 107 15.45 -2.01 -0.33
CA ARG A 107 15.78 -2.99 0.73
C ARG A 107 16.55 -4.18 0.18
N GLN A 108 16.15 -4.74 -0.95
CA GLN A 108 16.85 -5.86 -1.59
C GLN A 108 18.29 -5.49 -1.97
N VAL A 109 18.48 -4.31 -2.60
CA VAL A 109 19.80 -3.81 -2.97
C VAL A 109 20.67 -3.57 -1.74
N GLU A 110 20.15 -2.99 -0.67
CA GLU A 110 20.89 -2.75 0.58
C GLU A 110 21.39 -4.05 1.22
N VAL A 111 20.52 -5.06 1.30
CA VAL A 111 20.87 -6.38 1.87
C VAL A 111 21.95 -7.04 1.01
N ALA A 112 21.71 -7.19 -0.29
CA ALA A 112 22.66 -7.83 -1.20
C ALA A 112 23.99 -7.07 -1.29
N TYR A 113 23.95 -5.74 -1.29
CA TYR A 113 25.17 -4.92 -1.27
C TYR A 113 25.99 -5.14 0.02
N LYS A 114 25.33 -5.21 1.19
CA LYS A 114 26.01 -5.45 2.45
C LYS A 114 26.76 -6.80 2.44
N GLU A 115 26.16 -7.82 1.84
CA GLU A 115 26.73 -9.16 1.74
C GLU A 115 27.86 -9.23 0.71
N LYS A 116 27.66 -8.66 -0.48
CA LYS A 116 28.53 -8.84 -1.65
C LYS A 116 29.50 -7.70 -1.91
N LYS A 117 29.51 -6.60 -1.15
CA LYS A 117 30.34 -5.40 -1.41
C LYS A 117 31.86 -5.66 -1.50
N LYS A 118 32.34 -6.77 -0.92
CA LYS A 118 33.76 -7.15 -0.95
C LYS A 118 34.13 -7.93 -2.23
N THR A 119 33.16 -8.52 -2.92
CA THR A 119 33.37 -9.38 -4.09
C THR A 119 33.16 -8.66 -5.41
N ILE A 120 32.55 -7.47 -5.41
CA ILE A 120 32.34 -6.63 -6.60
C ILE A 120 33.45 -5.59 -6.74
N ASP A 121 33.73 -5.17 -7.97
CA ASP A 121 34.75 -4.16 -8.26
C ASP A 121 34.39 -2.76 -7.73
N SER A 122 35.34 -1.83 -7.74
CA SER A 122 35.17 -0.49 -7.20
C SER A 122 34.20 0.38 -8.01
N GLY A 123 34.16 0.18 -9.34
CA GLY A 123 33.25 0.90 -10.24
C GLY A 123 31.79 0.51 -9.97
N ALA A 124 31.51 -0.80 -9.92
CA ALA A 124 30.17 -1.30 -9.60
C ALA A 124 29.72 -0.83 -8.21
N ARG A 125 30.61 -0.85 -7.20
CA ARG A 125 30.30 -0.30 -5.87
C ARG A 125 29.90 1.16 -5.89
N HIS A 126 30.63 1.98 -6.66
CA HIS A 126 30.32 3.41 -6.80
C HIS A 126 28.97 3.63 -7.48
N GLN A 127 28.73 2.92 -8.57
CA GLN A 127 27.48 3.02 -9.33
C GLN A 127 26.26 2.63 -8.49
N ILE A 128 26.31 1.49 -7.79
CA ILE A 128 25.22 1.06 -6.91
C ILE A 128 24.95 2.09 -5.81
N LYS A 129 25.99 2.61 -5.15
CA LYS A 129 25.82 3.62 -4.09
C LYS A 129 25.21 4.91 -4.62
N SER A 130 25.66 5.37 -5.78
CA SER A 130 25.16 6.59 -6.43
C SER A 130 23.67 6.44 -6.79
N SER A 131 23.31 5.38 -7.51
CA SER A 131 21.91 5.11 -7.89
C SER A 131 21.02 4.90 -6.67
N LEU A 132 21.48 4.15 -5.65
CA LEU A 132 20.74 3.95 -4.42
C LEU A 132 20.47 5.27 -3.66
N SER A 133 21.49 6.13 -3.58
CA SER A 133 21.37 7.45 -2.94
C SER A 133 20.39 8.36 -3.69
N TYR A 134 20.44 8.32 -5.02
CA TYR A 134 19.55 9.10 -5.88
C TYR A 134 18.10 8.68 -5.71
N VAL A 135 17.81 7.36 -5.81
CA VAL A 135 16.45 6.82 -5.63
C VAL A 135 15.90 7.16 -4.25
N LYS A 136 16.68 7.00 -3.18
CA LYS A 136 16.27 7.37 -1.83
C LYS A 136 15.93 8.85 -1.69
N LYS A 137 16.71 9.72 -2.35
CA LYS A 137 16.45 11.16 -2.37
C LYS A 137 15.12 11.47 -3.08
N LEU A 138 14.82 10.83 -4.21
CA LEU A 138 13.55 10.98 -4.91
C LEU A 138 12.38 10.53 -4.03
N VAL A 139 12.47 9.34 -3.43
CA VAL A 139 11.45 8.80 -2.51
C VAL A 139 11.19 9.75 -1.34
N SER A 140 12.22 10.37 -0.77
CA SER A 140 12.08 11.30 0.36
C SER A 140 11.44 12.64 -0.01
N ARG A 141 11.56 13.08 -1.25
CA ARG A 141 11.03 14.37 -1.74
C ARG A 141 9.57 14.29 -2.19
N THR A 142 9.11 13.13 -2.59
CA THR A 142 7.76 12.93 -3.13
C THR A 142 6.78 12.50 -2.03
N LYS A 143 5.70 13.28 -1.87
CA LYS A 143 4.61 12.94 -0.93
C LYS A 143 3.47 12.27 -1.71
N PRO A 144 2.91 11.15 -1.25
CA PRO A 144 1.89 10.38 -1.97
C PRO A 144 0.61 11.13 -2.34
N GLY A 145 0.40 12.31 -1.77
CA GLY A 145 -0.81 13.11 -1.99
C GLY A 145 -0.71 14.16 -3.11
N ASN A 146 0.47 14.41 -3.65
CA ASN A 146 0.69 15.51 -4.59
C ASN A 146 1.87 15.19 -5.53
N VAL A 147 1.72 14.14 -6.32
CA VAL A 147 2.76 13.66 -7.24
C VAL A 147 2.37 13.98 -8.66
N SER A 148 3.26 14.66 -9.39
CA SER A 148 3.09 14.86 -10.83
C SER A 148 3.48 13.59 -11.60
N GLU A 149 2.94 13.44 -12.82
CA GLU A 149 3.32 12.35 -13.72
C GLU A 149 4.83 12.33 -14.00
N GLU A 150 5.44 13.52 -14.12
CA GLU A 150 6.87 13.67 -14.33
C GLU A 150 7.68 13.10 -13.15
N GLN A 151 7.27 13.38 -11.91
CA GLN A 151 7.90 12.82 -10.70
C GLN A 151 7.74 11.30 -10.62
N ALA A 152 6.60 10.77 -11.02
CA ALA A 152 6.37 9.33 -11.07
C ALA A 152 7.27 8.66 -12.13
N ALA A 153 7.37 9.25 -13.31
CA ALA A 153 8.23 8.76 -14.38
C ALA A 153 9.73 8.87 -14.03
N GLU A 154 10.14 9.92 -13.33
CA GLU A 154 11.52 10.07 -12.84
C GLU A 154 11.86 8.98 -11.82
N LEU A 155 10.96 8.69 -10.89
CA LEU A 155 11.14 7.62 -9.90
C LEU A 155 11.27 6.25 -10.56
N GLN A 156 10.44 5.94 -11.55
CA GLN A 156 10.51 4.68 -12.29
C GLN A 156 11.82 4.53 -13.07
N ARG A 157 12.28 5.60 -13.75
CA ARG A 157 13.57 5.61 -14.46
C ARG A 157 14.73 5.37 -13.48
N ALA A 158 14.77 6.10 -12.38
CA ALA A 158 15.82 5.95 -11.38
C ALA A 158 15.81 4.55 -10.74
N ALA A 159 14.64 3.94 -10.54
CA ALA A 159 14.53 2.57 -10.07
C ALA A 159 15.05 1.55 -11.09
N ALA A 160 14.79 1.74 -12.38
CA ALA A 160 15.33 0.90 -13.46
C ALA A 160 16.87 0.98 -13.52
N GLU A 161 17.43 2.18 -13.39
CA GLU A 161 18.89 2.38 -13.30
C GLU A 161 19.50 1.68 -12.08
N LEU A 162 18.83 1.79 -10.92
CA LEU A 162 19.26 1.06 -9.70
C LEU A 162 19.23 -0.44 -9.91
N ARG A 163 18.16 -0.97 -10.51
CA ARG A 163 18.04 -2.41 -10.82
C ARG A 163 19.15 -2.87 -11.77
N SER A 164 19.43 -2.09 -12.82
CA SER A 164 20.53 -2.38 -13.74
C SER A 164 21.89 -2.37 -13.05
N ALA A 165 22.18 -1.35 -12.22
CA ALA A 165 23.43 -1.27 -11.46
C ALA A 165 23.56 -2.43 -10.44
N ALA A 166 22.45 -2.88 -9.88
CA ALA A 166 22.39 -3.97 -8.89
C ALA A 166 22.41 -5.37 -9.51
N GLY A 167 22.35 -5.51 -10.85
CA GLY A 167 22.40 -6.78 -11.55
C GLY A 167 23.65 -7.61 -11.20
N VAL A 168 24.79 -6.95 -10.92
CA VAL A 168 26.02 -7.63 -10.44
C VAL A 168 25.88 -8.24 -9.06
N LEU A 169 24.83 -7.90 -8.31
CA LEU A 169 24.48 -8.48 -7.03
C LEU A 169 23.56 -9.71 -7.17
N GLY A 170 23.06 -9.99 -8.38
CA GLY A 170 22.15 -11.11 -8.65
C GLY A 170 20.69 -10.81 -8.23
N ILE A 171 20.28 -9.57 -8.34
CA ILE A 171 18.90 -9.10 -8.10
C ILE A 171 18.33 -8.41 -9.34
#